data_85cc277891a9f4cdd5bac1a901ee9528
#
_entry.id   85cc277891a9f4cdd5bac1a901ee9528
#
_cell.length_a   1.000
_cell.length_b   1.000
_cell.length_c   1.000
_cell.angle_alpha   90.00
_cell.angle_beta   90.00
_cell.angle_gamma   90.00
#
_symmetry.space_group_name_H-M   'P 1'
#
loop_
_entity.id
_entity.type
_entity.pdbx_description
1 polymer ?
#
loop_
_entity_poly.entity_id
_entity_poly.type
_entity_poly.pdbx_seq_one_letter_code
_entity_poly.pdbx_strand_id
1 'polypeptide(L)'
;MAEEITKSYLKKKQYSTTRYLEARIKIHQFTKNKHSFHEWILNNFNLSLFEKDKTIKILDIGCGTGVFWKKNSKTLNQYQIDATLTDFTEAMVEKEKENTKEVSANKTFEIADVENLEKYRGQFDIVMCHNVLYHAQDKKKA
;
A
#
# COMPACT_ATOMS: atom_id res chain seq x y z
N MET A 1 -7.09 -20.30 24.87
CA MET A 1 -7.58 -20.28 23.47
C MET A 1 -7.15 -18.98 22.83
N ALA A 2 -6.45 -19.03 21.71
CA ALA A 2 -6.13 -17.82 20.98
C ALA A 2 -7.46 -17.23 20.47
N GLU A 3 -7.75 -15.95 20.78
CA GLU A 3 -8.88 -15.24 20.18
C GLU A 3 -8.72 -15.26 18.67
N GLU A 4 -9.74 -15.74 17.97
CA GLU A 4 -9.74 -15.76 16.51
C GLU A 4 -9.67 -14.30 16.01
N ILE A 5 -8.60 -13.96 15.28
CA ILE A 5 -8.40 -12.61 14.76
C ILE A 5 -9.40 -12.40 13.61
N THR A 6 -10.54 -11.84 13.94
CA THR A 6 -11.59 -11.51 12.96
C THR A 6 -11.32 -10.16 12.29
N LYS A 7 -11.92 -9.94 11.10
CA LYS A 7 -11.89 -8.62 10.42
C LYS A 7 -12.43 -7.51 11.33
N SER A 8 -13.44 -7.79 12.14
CA SER A 8 -13.98 -6.83 13.11
C SER A 8 -12.96 -6.46 14.19
N TYR A 9 -12.20 -7.43 14.69
CA TYR A 9 -11.10 -7.18 15.64
C TYR A 9 -10.00 -6.32 15.01
N LEU A 10 -9.57 -6.67 13.79
CA LEU A 10 -8.57 -5.89 13.05
C LEU A 10 -9.00 -4.44 12.90
N LYS A 11 -10.23 -4.21 12.45
CA LYS A 11 -10.78 -2.87 12.22
C LYS A 11 -10.93 -2.06 13.51
N LYS A 12 -11.45 -2.68 14.59
CA LYS A 12 -11.76 -1.98 15.84
C LYS A 12 -10.57 -1.82 16.79
N LYS A 13 -9.63 -2.74 16.77
CA LYS A 13 -8.52 -2.79 17.75
C LYS A 13 -7.16 -2.51 17.11
N GLN A 14 -6.80 -3.26 16.07
CA GLN A 14 -5.43 -3.25 15.56
C GLN A 14 -5.18 -2.09 14.60
N TYR A 15 -6.14 -1.74 13.75
CA TYR A 15 -6.02 -0.71 12.72
C TYR A 15 -6.99 0.46 12.87
N SER A 16 -7.65 0.59 14.03
CA SER A 16 -8.45 1.77 14.35
C SER A 16 -7.60 3.05 14.46
N THR A 17 -6.30 2.89 14.69
CA THR A 17 -5.31 3.96 14.69
C THR A 17 -4.04 3.49 13.98
N THR A 18 -3.21 4.42 13.52
CA THR A 18 -1.92 4.10 12.88
C THR A 18 -0.85 3.63 13.85
N ARG A 19 -1.05 3.83 15.18
CA ARG A 19 -0.04 3.62 16.23
C ARG A 19 0.66 2.26 16.18
N TYR A 20 -0.10 1.18 16.04
CA TYR A 20 0.47 -0.18 16.04
C TYR A 20 1.22 -0.49 14.76
N LEU A 21 0.76 0.03 13.62
CA LEU A 21 1.46 -0.11 12.35
C LEU A 21 2.78 0.68 12.37
N GLU A 22 2.74 1.92 12.85
CA GLU A 22 3.94 2.77 12.97
C GLU A 22 4.98 2.16 13.89
N ALA A 23 4.56 1.56 15.02
CA ALA A 23 5.46 0.86 15.93
C ALA A 23 6.16 -0.35 15.24
N ARG A 24 5.44 -1.11 14.41
CA ARG A 24 6.03 -2.21 13.64
C ARG A 24 6.97 -1.73 12.55
N ILE A 25 6.63 -0.65 11.86
CA ILE A 25 7.50 -0.06 10.84
C ILE A 25 8.84 0.39 11.44
N LYS A 26 8.84 0.90 12.66
CA LYS A 26 10.07 1.36 13.35
C LYS A 26 11.13 0.26 13.51
N ILE A 27 10.77 -1.01 13.56
CA ILE A 27 11.77 -2.09 13.65
C ILE A 27 12.71 -2.12 12.44
N HIS A 28 12.27 -1.66 11.29
CA HIS A 28 13.07 -1.64 10.07
C HIS A 28 14.21 -0.60 10.11
N GLN A 29 14.19 0.35 11.05
CA GLN A 29 15.30 1.31 11.22
C GLN A 29 16.58 0.63 11.75
N PHE A 30 16.46 -0.56 12.35
CA PHE A 30 17.61 -1.34 12.84
C PHE A 30 18.20 -2.27 11.78
N THR A 31 17.68 -2.28 10.57
CA THR A 31 18.28 -3.08 9.48
C THR A 31 19.63 -2.52 9.07
N LYS A 32 20.59 -3.41 8.78
CA LYS A 32 21.90 -3.05 8.24
C LYS A 32 21.92 -2.90 6.72
N ASN A 33 20.79 -3.11 6.06
CA ASN A 33 20.67 -2.98 4.61
C ASN A 33 20.82 -1.52 4.17
N LYS A 34 21.59 -1.28 3.11
CA LYS A 34 21.80 0.06 2.53
C LYS A 34 20.53 0.66 1.96
N HIS A 35 19.61 -0.18 1.47
CA HIS A 35 18.32 0.21 0.92
C HIS A 35 17.20 -0.14 1.88
N SER A 36 16.22 0.74 2.00
CA SER A 36 15.02 0.43 2.76
C SER A 36 14.21 -0.64 2.04
N PHE A 37 13.36 -1.37 2.79
CA PHE A 37 12.44 -2.34 2.21
C PHE A 37 11.56 -1.74 1.09
N HIS A 38 11.12 -0.50 1.26
CA HIS A 38 10.29 0.19 0.28
C HIS A 38 11.04 0.55 -1.01
N GLU A 39 12.32 0.94 -0.92
CA GLU A 39 13.16 1.15 -2.10
C GLU A 39 13.44 -0.17 -2.83
N TRP A 40 13.67 -1.25 -2.09
CA TRP A 40 13.83 -2.58 -2.67
C TRP A 40 12.58 -3.00 -3.44
N ILE A 41 11.38 -2.78 -2.89
CA ILE A 41 10.12 -3.06 -3.61
C ILE A 41 10.07 -2.28 -4.92
N LEU A 42 10.32 -0.96 -4.89
CA LEU A 42 10.25 -0.13 -6.07
C LEU A 42 11.21 -0.60 -7.17
N ASN A 43 12.41 -1.01 -6.78
CA ASN A 43 13.43 -1.50 -7.73
C ASN A 43 12.98 -2.78 -8.46
N ASN A 44 12.01 -3.52 -7.91
CA ASN A 44 11.43 -4.70 -8.57
C ASN A 44 10.28 -4.36 -9.54
N PHE A 45 9.80 -3.13 -9.59
CA PHE A 45 8.73 -2.74 -10.53
C PHE A 45 9.19 -2.62 -11.96
N ASN A 46 10.50 -2.54 -12.20
CA ASN A 46 11.09 -2.38 -13.51
C ASN A 46 10.43 -1.24 -14.32
N LEU A 47 10.31 -0.07 -13.68
CA LEU A 47 9.65 1.11 -14.26
C LEU A 47 10.25 1.54 -15.60
N SER A 48 11.50 1.15 -15.88
CA SER A 48 12.16 1.42 -17.16
C SER A 48 11.51 0.73 -18.37
N LEU A 49 10.65 -0.26 -18.15
CA LEU A 49 9.87 -0.91 -19.23
C LEU A 49 8.70 -0.04 -19.71
N PHE A 50 8.31 0.97 -18.94
CA PHE A 50 7.24 1.88 -19.31
C PHE A 50 7.79 3.08 -20.07
N GLU A 51 7.13 3.43 -21.18
CA GLU A 51 7.43 4.65 -21.93
C GLU A 51 7.16 5.88 -21.05
N LYS A 52 8.07 6.86 -21.05
CA LYS A 52 8.01 8.01 -20.13
C LYS A 52 6.79 8.91 -20.33
N ASP A 53 6.20 8.88 -21.50
CA ASP A 53 5.02 9.67 -21.90
C ASP A 53 3.69 8.94 -21.62
N LYS A 54 3.76 7.68 -21.20
CA LYS A 54 2.56 6.90 -20.84
C LYS A 54 2.28 6.97 -19.34
N THR A 55 1.01 7.06 -19.02
CA THR A 55 0.54 6.96 -17.64
C THR A 55 0.57 5.52 -17.18
N ILE A 56 1.28 5.25 -16.08
CA ILE A 56 1.34 3.94 -15.42
C ILE A 56 0.21 3.87 -14.40
N LYS A 57 -0.68 2.91 -14.56
CA LYS A 57 -1.79 2.67 -13.63
C LYS A 57 -1.37 1.68 -12.55
N ILE A 58 -1.41 2.11 -11.29
CA ILE A 58 -0.96 1.31 -10.15
C ILE A 58 -2.11 1.14 -9.16
N LEU A 59 -2.38 -0.11 -8.76
CA LEU A 59 -3.24 -0.44 -7.64
C LEU A 59 -2.39 -0.84 -6.45
N ASP A 60 -2.56 -0.16 -5.31
CA ASP A 60 -1.94 -0.52 -4.03
C ASP A 60 -3.01 -1.05 -3.07
N ILE A 61 -2.95 -2.34 -2.78
CA ILE A 61 -3.89 -3.03 -1.92
C ILE A 61 -3.30 -3.12 -0.51
N GLY A 62 -3.98 -2.49 0.46
CA GLY A 62 -3.48 -2.40 1.83
C GLY A 62 -2.28 -1.47 1.94
N CYS A 63 -2.39 -0.28 1.37
CA CYS A 63 -1.36 0.74 1.32
C CYS A 63 -0.87 1.20 2.70
N GLY A 64 -1.65 0.94 3.75
CA GLY A 64 -1.36 1.34 5.13
C GLY A 64 -1.27 2.86 5.26
N THR A 65 -0.16 3.34 5.82
CA THR A 65 0.07 4.79 6.00
C THR A 65 0.79 5.45 4.82
N GLY A 66 0.92 4.77 3.69
CA GLY A 66 1.55 5.33 2.48
C GLY A 66 3.07 5.49 2.55
N VAL A 67 3.75 4.77 3.44
CA VAL A 67 5.21 4.88 3.62
C VAL A 67 5.98 4.52 2.35
N PHE A 68 5.50 3.54 1.58
CA PHE A 68 6.09 3.18 0.29
C PHE A 68 6.14 4.39 -0.64
N TRP A 69 5.01 5.06 -0.82
CA TRP A 69 4.85 6.22 -1.70
C TRP A 69 5.70 7.39 -1.25
N LYS A 70 5.66 7.71 0.05
CA LYS A 70 6.44 8.79 0.64
C LYS A 70 7.94 8.60 0.45
N LYS A 71 8.47 7.43 0.76
CA LYS A 71 9.90 7.15 0.67
C LYS A 71 10.41 7.12 -0.77
N ASN A 72 9.58 6.74 -1.70
CA ASN A 72 9.92 6.63 -3.11
C ASN A 72 9.48 7.83 -3.95
N SER A 73 8.96 8.88 -3.33
CA SER A 73 8.40 10.05 -4.03
C SER A 73 9.33 10.62 -5.08
N LYS A 74 10.62 10.78 -4.75
CA LYS A 74 11.63 11.32 -5.68
C LYS A 74 11.73 10.53 -6.99
N THR A 75 11.65 9.21 -6.93
CA THR A 75 11.70 8.34 -8.12
C THR A 75 10.35 8.31 -8.82
N LEU A 76 9.26 8.13 -8.07
CA LEU A 76 7.91 8.05 -8.61
C LEU A 76 7.49 9.34 -9.32
N ASN A 77 7.91 10.50 -8.82
CA ASN A 77 7.62 11.80 -9.43
C ASN A 77 8.28 12.01 -10.81
N GLN A 78 9.15 11.10 -11.25
CA GLN A 78 9.72 11.12 -12.60
C GLN A 78 8.83 10.45 -13.65
N TYR A 79 7.73 9.83 -13.24
CA TYR A 79 6.79 9.10 -14.09
C TYR A 79 5.39 9.70 -13.98
N GLN A 80 4.62 9.56 -15.06
CA GLN A 80 3.19 9.85 -15.03
C GLN A 80 2.48 8.64 -14.40
N ILE A 81 1.94 8.82 -13.22
CA ILE A 81 1.30 7.74 -12.45
C ILE A 81 -0.14 8.09 -12.12
N ASP A 82 -1.04 7.15 -12.36
CA ASP A 82 -2.41 7.15 -11.88
C ASP A 82 -2.55 6.00 -10.87
N ALA A 83 -2.64 6.35 -9.60
CA ALA A 83 -2.60 5.40 -8.50
C ALA A 83 -3.95 5.29 -7.79
N THR A 84 -4.44 4.09 -7.65
CA THR A 84 -5.55 3.76 -6.74
C THR A 84 -4.98 3.13 -5.48
N LEU A 85 -5.11 3.83 -4.37
CA LEU A 85 -4.54 3.50 -3.08
C LEU A 85 -5.66 3.03 -2.17
N THR A 86 -5.58 1.79 -1.72
CA THR A 86 -6.67 1.19 -0.95
C THR A 86 -6.18 0.64 0.38
N ASP A 87 -6.99 0.81 1.40
CA ASP A 87 -6.80 0.13 2.68
C ASP A 87 -8.15 -0.32 3.24
N PHE A 88 -8.10 -1.24 4.16
CA PHE A 88 -9.27 -1.80 4.82
C PHE A 88 -9.91 -0.83 5.83
N THR A 89 -9.15 0.17 6.32
CA THR A 89 -9.60 1.10 7.35
C THR A 89 -9.48 2.56 6.91
N GLU A 90 -10.45 3.35 7.31
CA GLU A 90 -10.48 4.79 7.06
C GLU A 90 -9.26 5.51 7.66
N ALA A 91 -8.84 5.12 8.88
CA ALA A 91 -7.69 5.72 9.55
C ALA A 91 -6.39 5.58 8.75
N MET A 92 -6.19 4.45 8.05
CA MET A 92 -5.03 4.25 7.19
C MET A 92 -5.13 5.11 5.93
N VAL A 93 -6.29 5.11 5.28
CA VAL A 93 -6.55 5.93 4.09
C VAL A 93 -6.33 7.42 4.35
N GLU A 94 -6.83 7.94 5.47
CA GLU A 94 -6.63 9.36 5.83
C GLU A 94 -5.15 9.66 6.11
N LYS A 95 -4.44 8.77 6.82
CA LYS A 95 -3.01 8.94 7.06
C LYS A 95 -2.19 8.87 5.78
N GLU A 96 -2.58 8.01 4.85
CA GLU A 96 -1.94 7.92 3.54
C GLU A 96 -2.12 9.20 2.73
N LYS A 97 -3.31 9.77 2.67
CA LYS A 97 -3.57 11.07 2.03
C LYS A 97 -2.60 12.14 2.54
N GLU A 98 -2.41 12.19 3.87
CA GLU A 98 -1.49 13.13 4.49
C GLU A 98 -0.03 12.86 4.08
N ASN A 99 0.42 11.61 4.16
CA ASN A 99 1.79 11.22 3.94
C ASN A 99 2.22 11.27 2.47
N THR A 100 1.28 11.22 1.52
CA THR A 100 1.57 11.19 0.09
C THR A 100 1.36 12.53 -0.62
N LYS A 101 1.20 13.63 0.10
CA LYS A 101 0.99 14.98 -0.47
C LYS A 101 2.09 15.41 -1.44
N GLU A 102 3.33 15.00 -1.20
CA GLU A 102 4.49 15.33 -2.03
C GLU A 102 4.66 14.42 -3.25
N VAL A 103 3.85 13.36 -3.35
CA VAL A 103 3.84 12.47 -4.52
C VAL A 103 2.98 13.09 -5.60
N SER A 104 3.57 13.35 -6.76
CA SER A 104 2.90 14.04 -7.88
C SER A 104 1.91 13.17 -8.65
N ALA A 105 1.85 11.88 -8.38
CA ALA A 105 0.89 10.97 -9.00
C ALA A 105 -0.55 11.49 -8.85
N ASN A 106 -1.38 11.25 -9.86
CA ASN A 106 -2.83 11.33 -9.67
C ASN A 106 -3.25 10.20 -8.72
N LYS A 107 -3.98 10.52 -7.66
CA LYS A 107 -4.28 9.56 -6.59
C LYS A 107 -5.77 9.49 -6.30
N THR A 108 -6.30 8.27 -6.34
CA THR A 108 -7.62 7.92 -5.84
C THR A 108 -7.46 7.10 -4.57
N PHE A 109 -8.19 7.45 -3.51
CA PHE A 109 -8.13 6.78 -2.22
C PHE A 109 -9.46 6.10 -1.93
N GLU A 110 -9.40 4.81 -1.62
CA GLU A 110 -10.62 4.02 -1.40
C GLU A 110 -10.47 3.08 -0.20
N ILE A 111 -11.58 2.86 0.49
CA ILE A 111 -11.67 1.77 1.47
C ILE A 111 -12.03 0.49 0.71
N ALA A 112 -11.14 -0.50 0.76
CA ALA A 112 -11.35 -1.77 0.07
C ALA A 112 -10.86 -2.97 0.90
N ASP A 113 -11.55 -4.07 0.73
CA ASP A 113 -11.19 -5.36 1.33
C ASP A 113 -10.48 -6.21 0.27
N VAL A 114 -9.32 -6.77 0.62
CA VAL A 114 -8.52 -7.64 -0.26
C VAL A 114 -9.33 -8.83 -0.83
N GLU A 115 -10.40 -9.23 -0.17
CA GLU A 115 -11.30 -10.30 -0.63
C GLU A 115 -12.41 -9.82 -1.57
N ASN A 116 -12.48 -8.52 -1.91
CA ASN A 116 -13.52 -7.92 -2.76
C ASN A 116 -12.91 -6.93 -3.76
N LEU A 117 -12.11 -7.46 -4.70
CA LEU A 117 -11.32 -6.67 -5.64
C LEU A 117 -11.80 -6.78 -7.10
N GLU A 118 -12.93 -7.43 -7.35
CA GLU A 118 -13.43 -7.69 -8.71
C GLU A 118 -13.57 -6.40 -9.55
N LYS A 119 -13.96 -5.31 -8.91
CA LYS A 119 -14.12 -4.01 -9.59
C LYS A 119 -12.82 -3.46 -10.18
N TYR A 120 -11.66 -3.93 -9.73
CA TYR A 120 -10.36 -3.46 -10.19
C TYR A 120 -9.74 -4.32 -11.30
N ARG A 121 -10.35 -5.46 -11.61
CA ARG A 121 -9.79 -6.45 -12.54
C ARG A 121 -9.47 -5.85 -13.92
N GLY A 122 -8.27 -6.09 -14.40
CA GLY A 122 -7.83 -5.73 -15.76
C GLY A 122 -7.64 -4.23 -16.01
N GLN A 123 -7.57 -3.40 -14.96
CA GLN A 123 -7.50 -1.95 -15.10
C GLN A 123 -6.12 -1.36 -14.82
N PHE A 124 -5.17 -2.15 -14.32
CA PHE A 124 -3.89 -1.67 -13.82
C PHE A 124 -2.71 -2.36 -14.49
N ASP A 125 -1.63 -1.62 -14.65
CA ASP A 125 -0.35 -2.12 -15.17
C ASP A 125 0.46 -2.79 -14.06
N ILE A 126 0.35 -2.28 -12.82
CA ILE A 126 1.04 -2.79 -11.64
C ILE A 126 0.01 -2.96 -10.50
N VAL A 127 0.04 -4.10 -9.87
CA VAL A 127 -0.74 -4.36 -8.64
C VAL A 127 0.22 -4.70 -7.51
N MET A 128 0.12 -3.95 -6.42
CA MET A 128 0.89 -4.17 -5.20
C MET A 128 -0.02 -4.73 -4.10
N CYS A 129 0.49 -5.69 -3.36
CA CYS A 129 -0.18 -6.24 -2.18
C CYS A 129 0.88 -6.66 -1.15
N HIS A 130 1.33 -5.70 -0.34
CA HIS A 130 2.42 -5.91 0.59
C HIS A 130 1.91 -6.06 2.02
N ASN A 131 2.24 -7.17 2.67
CA ASN A 131 1.89 -7.43 4.07
C ASN A 131 0.37 -7.39 4.35
N VAL A 132 -0.46 -7.90 3.45
CA VAL A 132 -1.93 -7.86 3.53
C VAL A 132 -2.54 -9.25 3.59
N LEU A 133 -2.08 -10.20 2.75
CA LEU A 133 -2.73 -11.50 2.55
C LEU A 133 -2.88 -12.32 3.82
N TYR A 134 -2.03 -12.15 4.82
CA TYR A 134 -2.18 -12.85 6.10
C TYR A 134 -3.38 -12.36 6.92
N HIS A 135 -3.97 -11.22 6.57
CA HIS A 135 -5.20 -10.71 7.16
C HIS A 135 -6.47 -11.21 6.46
N ALA A 136 -6.35 -11.77 5.26
CA ALA A 136 -7.47 -12.36 4.56
C ALA A 136 -8.00 -13.59 5.32
N GLN A 137 -9.31 -13.69 5.49
CA GLN A 137 -9.97 -14.86 6.07
C GLN A 137 -10.04 -15.98 5.04
N ASP A 138 -10.42 -15.66 3.82
CA ASP A 138 -10.37 -16.56 2.67
C ASP A 138 -9.24 -16.16 1.72
N LYS A 139 -8.09 -16.80 1.87
CA LYS A 139 -6.90 -16.53 1.05
C LYS A 139 -7.03 -16.95 -0.41
N LYS A 140 -8.01 -17.81 -0.74
CA LYS A 140 -8.29 -18.19 -2.13
C LYS A 140 -9.13 -17.14 -2.84
N LYS A 141 -9.89 -16.37 -2.08
CA LYS A 141 -10.71 -15.29 -2.61
C LYS A 141 -9.91 -14.00 -2.76
N ALA A 142 -8.93 -13.79 -1.89
CA ALA A 142 -8.00 -12.67 -1.98
C ALA A 142 -6.95 -12.89 -3.07
#